data_4c9ba3d2f418f508befd41782e4b58de
#
_entry.id   4c9ba3d2f418f508befd41782e4b58de
#
_cell.length_a   1.000
_cell.length_b   1.000
_cell.length_c   1.000
_cell.angle_alpha   90.00
_cell.angle_beta   90.00
_cell.angle_gamma   90.00
#
_symmetry.space_group_name_H-M   'P 1'
#
loop_
_entity.id
_entity.type
_entity.pdbx_description
1 polymer ?
#
loop_
_entity_poly.entity_id
_entity_poly.type
_entity_poly.pdbx_seq_one_letter_code
_entity_poly.pdbx_strand_id
1 'polypeptide(L)'
;PYYNYATTLSNNFFNGTVSLLSSGNNILNNTNTLKSNINNKIIFDSKEFILLNGIESFFQINTKNLNSVGKNNLEYKSSPQVELMSELNVNIKYPLLKKNENFVNYLTPKALIKINPSDMKNYYSLDRTINVNNIFDNDRLGIGDTLEAGKSLTLGLDFKKESLKDLNKFLEIKLASVIRDQEEKFIPKKSTLNKKNSNLFGSISNNFSNFFNVKYNFALDKNLNNIEYNDLSTTLFVENFKTEFNFLEESGAMGNSSFLENKTSINFDEQNFITFKTRRNRKLNLTEYYDFVYEYKNDCLTAGIKYKKTYYEDRDLRASENLFFTISLIPLTNYEQKIEQ
;
A
#
# COMPACT_ATOMS: atom_id res chain seq x y z
N PRO A 1 -23.85 4.15 15.37
CA PRO A 1 -23.65 5.50 14.82
C PRO A 1 -22.16 5.81 14.71
N TYR A 2 -21.78 6.65 13.74
CA TYR A 2 -20.43 7.15 13.55
C TYR A 2 -20.51 8.63 13.14
N TYR A 3 -19.42 9.36 13.36
CA TYR A 3 -19.22 10.70 12.82
C TYR A 3 -17.75 10.92 12.44
N ASN A 4 -17.53 11.81 11.48
CA ASN A 4 -16.22 12.34 11.10
C ASN A 4 -16.33 13.86 10.93
N TYR A 5 -15.42 14.59 11.55
CA TYR A 5 -15.32 16.03 11.45
C TYR A 5 -13.86 16.43 11.19
N ALA A 6 -13.64 17.29 10.23
CA ALA A 6 -12.32 17.83 9.91
C ALA A 6 -12.43 19.33 9.64
N THR A 7 -11.54 20.11 10.23
CA THR A 7 -11.48 21.54 10.00
C THR A 7 -10.04 22.06 10.16
N THR A 8 -9.74 23.13 9.46
CA THR A 8 -8.51 23.89 9.67
C THR A 8 -8.78 25.02 10.66
N LEU A 9 -8.08 25.00 11.78
CA LEU A 9 -8.22 25.99 12.83
C LEU A 9 -7.46 27.29 12.50
N SER A 10 -6.30 27.17 11.87
CA SER A 10 -5.47 28.28 11.46
C SER A 10 -4.57 27.89 10.30
N ASN A 11 -4.43 28.79 9.31
CA ASN A 11 -3.55 28.62 8.15
C ASN A 11 -2.20 29.33 8.30
N ASN A 12 -1.99 30.07 9.36
CA ASN A 12 -0.77 30.87 9.58
C ASN A 12 -0.34 30.93 11.04
N PHE A 13 -0.43 29.82 11.74
CA PHE A 13 0.08 29.70 13.12
C PHE A 13 1.56 29.31 13.06
N PHE A 14 2.48 30.14 13.57
CA PHE A 14 3.94 29.93 13.49
C PHE A 14 4.44 29.49 12.10
N ASN A 15 3.97 30.16 11.07
CA ASN A 15 4.25 29.78 9.67
C ASN A 15 3.85 28.36 9.31
N GLY A 16 2.76 27.86 9.87
CA GLY A 16 2.23 26.53 9.62
C GLY A 16 0.71 26.51 9.66
N THR A 17 0.16 25.33 9.49
CA THR A 17 -1.29 25.05 9.49
C THR A 17 -1.64 24.19 10.70
N VAL A 18 -2.66 24.59 11.44
CA VAL A 18 -3.25 23.80 12.54
C VAL A 18 -4.57 23.22 12.07
N SER A 19 -4.71 21.90 12.12
CA SER A 19 -5.92 21.17 11.76
C SER A 19 -6.46 20.37 12.94
N LEU A 20 -7.78 20.28 13.03
CA LEU A 20 -8.51 19.45 13.99
C LEU A 20 -9.26 18.37 13.21
N LEU A 21 -9.05 17.12 13.59
CA LEU A 21 -9.80 15.97 13.13
C LEU A 21 -10.47 15.32 14.33
N SER A 22 -11.76 15.06 14.23
CA SER A 22 -12.50 14.35 15.28
C SER A 22 -13.36 13.27 14.63
N SER A 23 -13.26 12.06 15.15
CA SER A 23 -14.07 10.94 14.68
C SER A 23 -14.54 10.12 15.85
N GLY A 24 -15.72 9.53 15.73
CA GLY A 24 -16.22 8.62 16.73
C GLY A 24 -17.10 7.54 16.13
N ASN A 25 -17.09 6.40 16.75
CA ASN A 25 -17.97 5.31 16.41
C ASN A 25 -18.50 4.61 17.67
N ASN A 26 -19.71 4.10 17.54
CA ASN A 26 -20.32 3.24 18.55
C ASN A 26 -20.96 2.06 17.81
N ILE A 27 -20.34 0.89 17.97
CA ILE A 27 -20.70 -0.35 17.28
C ILE A 27 -21.17 -1.35 18.35
N LEU A 28 -22.38 -1.86 18.19
CA LEU A 28 -22.94 -2.94 18.97
C LEU A 28 -23.15 -4.15 18.05
N ASN A 29 -22.38 -5.21 18.26
CA ASN A 29 -22.50 -6.46 17.52
C ASN A 29 -23.16 -7.52 18.40
N ASN A 30 -24.09 -8.30 17.82
CA ASN A 30 -24.76 -9.44 18.46
C ASN A 30 -25.32 -9.11 19.85
N THR A 31 -25.83 -7.87 20.05
CA THR A 31 -26.40 -7.36 21.30
C THR A 31 -25.50 -7.41 22.53
N ASN A 32 -24.29 -7.97 22.43
CA ASN A 32 -23.41 -8.24 23.57
C ASN A 32 -21.97 -7.70 23.42
N THR A 33 -21.51 -7.40 22.22
CA THR A 33 -20.17 -6.86 21.99
C THR A 33 -20.25 -5.38 21.66
N LEU A 34 -19.80 -4.54 22.58
CA LEU A 34 -19.75 -3.09 22.40
C LEU A 34 -18.32 -2.64 22.07
N LYS A 35 -18.20 -1.79 21.06
CA LYS A 35 -17.00 -1.03 20.75
C LYS A 35 -17.39 0.44 20.56
N SER A 36 -16.94 1.31 21.44
CA SER A 36 -17.16 2.73 21.35
C SER A 36 -15.89 3.50 21.50
N ASN A 37 -15.63 4.44 20.58
CA ASN A 37 -14.49 5.33 20.68
C ASN A 37 -14.78 6.73 20.14
N ILE A 38 -14.06 7.71 20.67
CA ILE A 38 -13.94 9.07 20.17
C ILE A 38 -12.45 9.37 20.05
N ASN A 39 -12.03 9.76 18.88
CA ASN A 39 -10.65 10.06 18.54
C ASN A 39 -10.55 11.51 18.06
N ASN A 40 -9.88 12.35 18.85
CA ASN A 40 -9.61 13.74 18.51
C ASN A 40 -8.12 13.89 18.18
N LYS A 41 -7.79 14.48 17.05
CA LYS A 41 -6.42 14.67 16.60
C LYS A 41 -6.21 16.15 16.23
N ILE A 42 -5.20 16.76 16.82
CA ILE A 42 -4.72 18.09 16.46
C ILE A 42 -3.39 17.89 15.73
N ILE A 43 -3.29 18.44 14.54
CA ILE A 43 -2.10 18.37 13.69
C ILE A 43 -1.61 19.78 13.44
N PHE A 44 -0.34 20.01 13.75
CA PHE A 44 0.39 21.18 13.28
C PHE A 44 1.35 20.74 12.18
N ASP A 45 1.21 21.32 10.99
CA ASP A 45 2.11 21.14 9.85
C ASP A 45 2.86 22.45 9.62
N SER A 46 4.19 22.46 9.74
CA SER A 46 5.01 23.60 9.37
C SER A 46 4.96 23.82 7.85
N LYS A 47 5.14 25.05 7.38
CA LYS A 47 5.52 25.28 5.99
C LYS A 47 6.87 24.61 5.72
N GLU A 48 7.08 24.21 4.48
CA GLU A 48 8.38 23.76 4.01
C GLU A 48 9.38 24.92 4.06
N PHE A 49 10.56 24.69 4.60
CA PHE A 49 11.64 25.67 4.66
C PHE A 49 12.92 25.09 4.09
N ILE A 50 13.65 25.92 3.40
CA ILE A 50 14.90 25.56 2.75
C ILE A 50 16.05 25.98 3.67
N LEU A 51 16.83 25.01 4.11
CA LEU A 51 18.07 25.22 4.84
C LEU A 51 19.21 25.53 3.85
N LEU A 52 20.37 25.87 4.42
CA LEU A 52 21.59 26.12 3.63
C LEU A 52 21.82 25.04 2.57
N ASN A 53 22.21 25.45 1.38
CA ASN A 53 22.54 24.57 0.23
C ASN A 53 21.37 23.78 -0.36
N GLY A 54 20.11 24.18 -0.16
CA GLY A 54 18.97 23.54 -0.82
C GLY A 54 18.41 22.30 -0.13
N ILE A 55 18.71 22.11 1.15
CA ILE A 55 18.05 21.09 1.97
C ILE A 55 16.64 21.57 2.29
N GLU A 56 15.64 20.85 1.84
CA GLU A 56 14.23 21.08 2.13
C GLU A 56 13.83 20.33 3.40
N SER A 57 13.13 21.01 4.29
CA SER A 57 12.69 20.41 5.56
C SER A 57 11.31 20.91 5.94
N PHE A 58 10.52 20.06 6.56
CA PHE A 58 9.29 20.41 7.23
C PHE A 58 9.10 19.52 8.46
N PHE A 59 8.33 19.99 9.43
CA PHE A 59 7.98 19.19 10.59
C PHE A 59 6.47 19.19 10.86
N GLN A 60 6.03 18.11 11.47
CA GLN A 60 4.64 17.92 11.88
C GLN A 60 4.61 17.54 13.35
N ILE A 61 3.69 18.15 14.11
CA ILE A 61 3.36 17.75 15.47
C ILE A 61 1.95 17.21 15.48
N ASN A 62 1.79 15.98 15.95
CA ASN A 62 0.51 15.32 16.13
C ASN A 62 0.21 15.19 17.62
N THR A 63 -0.96 15.60 18.05
CA THR A 63 -1.51 15.29 19.37
C THR A 63 -2.83 14.58 19.19
N LYS A 64 -2.96 13.40 19.76
CA LYS A 64 -4.16 12.55 19.66
C LYS A 64 -4.70 12.25 21.06
N ASN A 65 -6.01 12.49 21.24
CA ASN A 65 -6.76 12.07 22.41
C ASN A 65 -7.73 10.98 21.98
N LEU A 66 -7.60 9.80 22.57
CA LEU A 66 -8.51 8.69 22.36
C LEU A 66 -9.29 8.40 23.64
N ASN A 67 -10.61 8.48 23.53
CA ASN A 67 -11.54 8.03 24.56
C ASN A 67 -12.18 6.73 24.06
N SER A 68 -12.07 5.65 24.82
CA SER A 68 -12.53 4.34 24.38
C SER A 68 -13.17 3.52 25.51
N VAL A 69 -14.15 2.70 25.15
CA VAL A 69 -14.75 1.70 26.03
C VAL A 69 -15.21 0.51 25.17
N GLY A 70 -15.03 -0.70 25.67
CA GLY A 70 -15.50 -1.93 25.03
C GLY A 70 -16.17 -2.85 26.03
N LYS A 71 -17.11 -3.68 25.57
CA LYS A 71 -17.66 -4.79 26.33
C LYS A 71 -17.56 -6.04 25.47
N ASN A 72 -17.00 -7.11 26.03
CA ASN A 72 -16.69 -8.34 25.29
C ASN A 72 -15.86 -8.07 23.99
N ASN A 73 -14.95 -7.12 24.05
CA ASN A 73 -14.13 -6.65 22.94
C ASN A 73 -12.65 -6.84 23.28
N LEU A 74 -11.83 -7.26 22.31
CA LEU A 74 -10.41 -7.52 22.53
C LEU A 74 -9.54 -6.25 22.41
N GLU A 75 -10.05 -5.20 21.78
CA GLU A 75 -9.29 -3.97 21.50
C GLU A 75 -9.41 -2.96 22.64
N TYR A 76 -10.59 -2.85 23.28
CA TYR A 76 -10.87 -1.87 24.32
C TYR A 76 -11.29 -2.51 25.63
N LYS A 77 -10.87 -1.91 26.74
CA LYS A 77 -11.23 -2.35 28.10
C LYS A 77 -12.72 -2.06 28.37
N SER A 78 -13.29 -2.80 29.32
CA SER A 78 -14.69 -2.61 29.75
C SER A 78 -14.89 -1.33 30.58
N SER A 79 -13.84 -0.79 31.18
CA SER A 79 -13.84 0.52 31.82
C SER A 79 -13.47 1.62 30.82
N PRO A 80 -14.10 2.82 30.88
CA PRO A 80 -13.71 3.95 30.05
C PRO A 80 -12.22 4.26 30.17
N GLN A 81 -11.56 4.43 29.06
CA GLN A 81 -10.14 4.80 28.96
C GLN A 81 -9.99 6.14 28.27
N VAL A 82 -9.08 6.96 28.77
CA VAL A 82 -8.65 8.22 28.14
C VAL A 82 -7.16 8.14 27.92
N GLU A 83 -6.75 8.20 26.66
CA GLU A 83 -5.35 8.12 26.27
C GLU A 83 -4.96 9.39 25.52
N LEU A 84 -3.82 9.97 25.89
CA LEU A 84 -3.24 11.12 25.23
C LEU A 84 -1.88 10.70 24.63
N MET A 85 -1.70 10.93 23.35
CA MET A 85 -0.50 10.59 22.61
C MET A 85 0.01 11.80 21.86
N SER A 86 1.33 11.91 21.71
CA SER A 86 1.95 12.98 20.93
C SER A 86 3.12 12.47 20.13
N GLU A 87 3.31 13.03 18.94
CA GLU A 87 4.35 12.63 18.00
C GLU A 87 4.92 13.88 17.31
N LEU A 88 6.24 13.92 17.18
CA LEU A 88 6.98 14.88 16.36
C LEU A 88 7.59 14.12 15.17
N ASN A 89 7.31 14.59 13.96
CA ASN A 89 7.89 14.12 12.72
C ASN A 89 8.69 15.23 12.06
N VAL A 90 9.95 14.98 11.73
CA VAL A 90 10.81 15.93 11.01
C VAL A 90 11.24 15.26 9.70
N ASN A 91 10.79 15.81 8.58
CA ASN A 91 11.12 15.36 7.24
C ASN A 91 12.22 16.22 6.65
N ILE A 92 13.22 15.59 6.07
CA ILE A 92 14.38 16.23 5.45
C ILE A 92 14.60 15.57 4.09
N LYS A 93 14.79 16.37 3.05
CA LYS A 93 15.15 15.89 1.70
C LYS A 93 16.16 16.83 1.07
N TYR A 94 17.04 16.26 0.26
CA TYR A 94 18.06 17.02 -0.47
C TYR A 94 17.98 16.70 -1.96
N PRO A 95 17.13 17.42 -2.74
CA PRO A 95 16.98 17.15 -4.16
C PRO A 95 18.21 17.65 -4.94
N LEU A 96 18.91 16.71 -5.56
CA LEU A 96 20.02 16.95 -6.48
C LEU A 96 19.58 16.65 -7.91
N LEU A 97 19.96 17.54 -8.84
CA LEU A 97 19.63 17.42 -10.25
C LEU A 97 20.87 17.55 -11.11
N LYS A 98 21.00 16.62 -12.09
CA LYS A 98 22.03 16.73 -13.15
C LYS A 98 21.37 16.53 -14.51
N LYS A 99 21.41 17.56 -15.32
CA LYS A 99 20.88 17.55 -16.70
C LYS A 99 22.02 17.31 -17.69
N ASN A 100 21.78 16.38 -18.62
CA ASN A 100 22.61 16.14 -19.80
C ASN A 100 21.77 16.42 -21.06
N GLU A 101 22.32 16.29 -22.24
CA GLU A 101 21.62 16.54 -23.51
C GLU A 101 20.39 15.64 -23.74
N ASN A 102 20.43 14.39 -23.27
CA ASN A 102 19.38 13.40 -23.52
C ASN A 102 18.60 13.01 -22.27
N PHE A 103 19.12 13.25 -21.06
CA PHE A 103 18.57 12.76 -19.80
C PHE A 103 18.67 13.78 -18.68
N VAL A 104 17.71 13.73 -17.78
CA VAL A 104 17.81 14.36 -16.46
C VAL A 104 17.93 13.26 -15.41
N ASN A 105 18.91 13.42 -14.52
CA ASN A 105 19.08 12.54 -13.36
C ASN A 105 18.72 13.30 -12.10
N TYR A 106 17.87 12.71 -11.29
CA TYR A 106 17.47 13.19 -9.98
C TYR A 106 18.03 12.24 -8.94
N LEU A 107 18.64 12.79 -7.90
CA LEU A 107 19.08 12.02 -6.73
C LEU A 107 18.58 12.75 -5.48
N THR A 108 17.73 12.10 -4.69
CA THR A 108 17.13 12.71 -3.51
C THR A 108 17.37 11.85 -2.27
N PRO A 109 18.46 12.10 -1.52
CA PRO A 109 18.57 11.60 -0.16
C PRO A 109 17.43 12.12 0.71
N LYS A 110 16.87 11.26 1.57
CA LYS A 110 15.74 11.56 2.46
C LYS A 110 16.01 11.07 3.87
N ALA A 111 15.51 11.81 4.84
CA ALA A 111 15.48 11.38 6.24
C ALA A 111 14.12 11.75 6.86
N LEU A 112 13.62 10.88 7.74
CA LEU A 112 12.46 11.16 8.59
C LEU A 112 12.82 10.79 10.02
N ILE A 113 12.75 11.76 10.92
CA ILE A 113 12.91 11.58 12.36
C ILE A 113 11.51 11.55 12.96
N LYS A 114 11.19 10.47 13.68
CA LYS A 114 9.94 10.34 14.45
C LYS A 114 10.27 10.20 15.93
N ILE A 115 9.55 10.95 16.74
CA ILE A 115 9.69 10.92 18.20
C ILE A 115 8.29 10.90 18.81
N ASN A 116 7.92 9.78 19.42
CA ASN A 116 6.71 9.63 20.20
C ASN A 116 7.06 9.07 21.58
N PRO A 117 6.95 9.88 22.65
CA PRO A 117 7.20 9.43 24.01
C PRO A 117 6.03 8.63 24.63
N SER A 118 4.89 8.56 23.91
CA SER A 118 3.69 7.91 24.43
C SER A 118 3.70 6.42 24.11
N ASP A 119 3.04 5.64 24.96
CA ASP A 119 2.81 4.23 24.71
C ASP A 119 1.85 4.04 23.53
N MET A 120 1.99 2.90 22.83
CA MET A 120 1.04 2.48 21.82
C MET A 120 0.31 1.21 22.22
N LYS A 121 -0.88 1.00 21.66
CA LYS A 121 -1.61 -0.25 21.82
C LYS A 121 -0.91 -1.39 21.09
N ASN A 122 -1.18 -2.61 21.53
CA ASN A 122 -0.61 -3.81 20.93
C ASN A 122 -1.26 -4.13 19.59
N TYR A 123 -0.51 -3.86 18.52
CA TYR A 123 -0.85 -4.19 17.13
C TYR A 123 0.12 -5.20 16.49
N TYR A 124 0.88 -5.93 17.31
CA TYR A 124 1.90 -6.87 16.84
C TYR A 124 1.39 -7.87 15.79
N SER A 125 0.16 -8.36 15.94
CA SER A 125 -0.47 -9.32 15.02
C SER A 125 -1.19 -8.69 13.83
N LEU A 126 -1.26 -7.33 13.76
CA LEU A 126 -1.90 -6.66 12.63
C LEU A 126 -1.11 -6.93 11.34
N ASP A 127 -1.85 -7.30 10.29
CA ASP A 127 -1.29 -7.49 8.95
C ASP A 127 -1.02 -6.13 8.29
N ARG A 128 0.12 -5.54 8.64
CA ARG A 128 0.57 -4.25 8.08
C ARG A 128 1.98 -4.38 7.55
N THR A 129 2.15 -4.16 6.25
CA THR A 129 3.43 -4.13 5.55
C THR A 129 3.87 -2.69 5.25
N ILE A 130 5.17 -2.49 5.20
CA ILE A 130 5.82 -1.23 4.83
C ILE A 130 6.62 -1.46 3.55
N ASN A 131 6.70 -0.43 2.72
CA ASN A 131 7.50 -0.38 1.51
C ASN A 131 8.07 1.02 1.28
N VAL A 132 8.87 1.21 0.25
CA VAL A 132 9.52 2.50 -0.04
C VAL A 132 8.58 3.66 -0.34
N ASN A 133 7.30 3.39 -0.68
CA ASN A 133 6.34 4.44 -0.99
C ASN A 133 5.63 4.99 0.25
N ASN A 134 5.53 4.20 1.33
CA ASN A 134 4.85 4.60 2.57
C ASN A 134 5.75 4.72 3.81
N ILE A 135 7.04 4.34 3.71
CA ILE A 135 7.97 4.34 4.84
C ILE A 135 8.27 5.76 5.37
N PHE A 136 8.13 6.79 4.51
CA PHE A 136 8.32 8.20 4.86
C PHE A 136 7.02 8.91 5.22
N ASP A 137 5.87 8.22 5.23
CA ASP A 137 4.61 8.80 5.65
C ASP A 137 4.65 9.11 7.16
N ASN A 138 4.09 10.26 7.53
CA ASN A 138 3.97 10.62 8.94
C ASN A 138 3.09 9.62 9.71
N ASP A 139 2.09 9.04 9.06
CA ASP A 139 1.25 7.94 9.60
C ASP A 139 1.48 6.64 8.80
N ARG A 140 2.73 6.15 8.73
CA ARG A 140 3.09 4.97 7.95
C ARG A 140 2.45 3.66 8.42
N LEU A 141 2.05 3.56 9.68
CA LEU A 141 1.32 2.40 10.18
C LEU A 141 -0.16 2.42 9.78
N GLY A 142 -0.75 3.61 9.56
CA GLY A 142 -2.15 3.78 9.17
C GLY A 142 -3.14 3.24 10.21
N ILE A 143 -2.78 3.29 11.50
CA ILE A 143 -3.59 2.78 12.61
C ILE A 143 -4.37 3.95 13.22
N GLY A 144 -5.69 3.89 13.13
CA GLY A 144 -6.55 5.03 13.47
C GLY A 144 -6.56 5.46 14.93
N ASP A 145 -6.32 4.55 15.88
CA ASP A 145 -6.49 4.77 17.32
C ASP A 145 -5.18 4.79 18.13
N THR A 146 -4.03 4.80 17.46
CA THR A 146 -2.71 4.92 18.10
C THR A 146 -1.76 5.77 17.26
N LEU A 147 -0.61 6.11 17.80
CA LEU A 147 0.55 6.65 17.09
C LEU A 147 1.71 5.67 17.23
N GLU A 148 2.63 5.67 16.27
CA GLU A 148 3.83 4.82 16.32
C GLU A 148 4.73 5.23 17.50
N ALA A 149 4.90 4.33 18.48
CA ALA A 149 5.68 4.63 19.69
C ALA A 149 7.20 4.67 19.46
N GLY A 150 7.89 5.32 20.38
CA GLY A 150 9.36 5.36 20.46
C GLY A 150 10.01 6.37 19.53
N LYS A 151 11.32 6.20 19.30
CA LYS A 151 12.13 7.09 18.47
C LYS A 151 12.67 6.30 17.29
N SER A 152 12.58 6.89 16.09
CA SER A 152 13.12 6.26 14.88
C SER A 152 13.69 7.30 13.91
N LEU A 153 14.72 6.86 13.19
CA LEU A 153 15.32 7.56 12.05
C LEU A 153 15.12 6.69 10.81
N THR A 154 14.38 7.19 9.83
CA THR A 154 14.26 6.59 8.51
C THR A 154 15.27 7.26 7.59
N LEU A 155 16.07 6.48 6.91
CA LEU A 155 16.98 6.95 5.86
C LEU A 155 16.58 6.36 4.52
N GLY A 156 16.68 7.15 3.46
CA GLY A 156 16.37 6.67 2.12
C GLY A 156 17.05 7.46 1.03
N LEU A 157 16.98 6.88 -0.15
CA LEU A 157 17.57 7.42 -1.37
C LEU A 157 16.65 7.13 -2.54
N ASP A 158 16.22 8.19 -3.23
CA ASP A 158 15.49 8.08 -4.49
C ASP A 158 16.41 8.52 -5.64
N PHE A 159 16.55 7.66 -6.64
CA PHE A 159 17.23 7.98 -7.89
C PHE A 159 16.25 7.83 -9.05
N LYS A 160 16.15 8.84 -9.91
CA LYS A 160 15.36 8.79 -11.13
C LYS A 160 16.19 9.31 -12.30
N LYS A 161 16.27 8.52 -13.38
CA LYS A 161 16.81 8.93 -14.66
C LYS A 161 15.66 8.97 -15.66
N GLU A 162 15.45 10.13 -16.29
CA GLU A 162 14.32 10.39 -17.18
C GLU A 162 14.82 10.92 -18.53
N SER A 163 14.21 10.45 -19.62
CA SER A 163 14.56 10.91 -20.95
C SER A 163 13.95 12.27 -21.24
N LEU A 164 14.74 13.20 -21.78
CA LEU A 164 14.24 14.51 -22.23
C LEU A 164 13.42 14.45 -23.53
N LYS A 165 13.60 13.39 -24.33
CA LYS A 165 12.87 13.19 -25.59
C LYS A 165 11.52 12.49 -25.39
N ASP A 166 11.39 11.67 -24.35
CA ASP A 166 10.19 10.92 -24.05
C ASP A 166 10.12 10.69 -22.52
N LEU A 167 9.32 11.51 -21.86
CA LEU A 167 9.17 11.49 -20.39
C LEU A 167 8.61 10.17 -19.86
N ASN A 168 8.01 9.33 -20.72
CA ASN A 168 7.57 8.00 -20.33
C ASN A 168 8.75 7.02 -20.17
N LYS A 169 9.93 7.36 -20.71
CA LYS A 169 11.14 6.53 -20.58
C LYS A 169 11.94 6.94 -19.36
N PHE A 170 11.90 6.12 -18.34
CA PHE A 170 12.60 6.37 -17.08
C PHE A 170 13.10 5.10 -16.41
N LEU A 171 14.12 5.26 -15.59
CA LEU A 171 14.56 4.30 -14.57
C LEU A 171 14.43 4.99 -13.21
N GLU A 172 13.72 4.38 -12.28
CA GLU A 172 13.58 4.85 -10.89
C GLU A 172 14.04 3.75 -9.93
N ILE A 173 14.90 4.12 -8.98
CA ILE A 173 15.38 3.24 -7.90
C ILE A 173 15.14 3.95 -6.59
N LYS A 174 14.48 3.27 -5.66
CA LYS A 174 14.25 3.78 -4.30
C LYS A 174 14.76 2.77 -3.29
N LEU A 175 15.42 3.25 -2.25
CA LEU A 175 15.90 2.46 -1.12
C LEU A 175 15.55 3.17 0.19
N ALA A 176 15.15 2.43 1.21
CA ALA A 176 14.91 2.99 2.53
C ALA A 176 15.01 1.94 3.64
N SER A 177 15.42 2.39 4.84
CA SER A 177 15.43 1.57 6.05
C SER A 177 15.19 2.44 7.28
N VAL A 178 14.74 1.82 8.37
CA VAL A 178 14.46 2.48 9.65
C VAL A 178 15.38 1.95 10.73
N ILE A 179 15.96 2.88 11.49
CA ILE A 179 16.77 2.60 12.67
C ILE A 179 16.00 3.15 13.90
N ARG A 180 15.87 2.35 14.95
CA ARG A 180 15.22 2.72 16.20
C ARG A 180 16.22 2.72 17.34
N ASP A 181 15.98 3.52 18.37
CA ASP A 181 16.77 3.51 19.59
C ASP A 181 16.57 2.19 20.37
N GLN A 182 15.34 1.66 20.36
CA GLN A 182 14.97 0.39 21.00
C GLN A 182 13.92 -0.37 20.20
N GLU A 183 13.76 -1.66 20.50
CA GLU A 183 12.70 -2.48 19.94
C GLU A 183 11.34 -2.10 20.54
N GLU A 184 10.31 -2.05 19.68
CA GLU A 184 8.94 -1.73 20.05
C GLU A 184 8.02 -2.94 19.83
N LYS A 185 7.69 -3.63 20.92
CA LYS A 185 6.97 -4.91 20.90
C LYS A 185 5.57 -4.83 20.31
N PHE A 186 4.93 -3.66 20.34
CA PHE A 186 3.53 -3.48 19.96
C PHE A 186 3.34 -3.04 18.51
N ILE A 187 4.41 -2.73 17.81
CA ILE A 187 4.39 -2.43 16.38
C ILE A 187 4.12 -3.71 15.57
N PRO A 188 3.32 -3.65 14.48
CA PRO A 188 3.04 -4.79 13.62
C PRO A 188 4.31 -5.52 13.17
N LYS A 189 4.36 -6.84 13.40
CA LYS A 189 5.53 -7.67 13.08
C LYS A 189 5.88 -7.62 11.58
N LYS A 190 4.89 -7.69 10.70
CA LYS A 190 5.10 -7.69 9.25
C LYS A 190 5.68 -6.37 8.72
N SER A 191 5.53 -5.27 9.45
CA SER A 191 6.16 -4.00 9.10
C SER A 191 7.67 -4.02 9.27
N THR A 192 8.22 -4.94 10.08
CA THR A 192 9.60 -5.04 10.58
C THR A 192 10.09 -3.82 11.37
N LEU A 193 9.23 -2.79 11.53
CA LEU A 193 9.52 -1.59 12.31
C LEU A 193 9.55 -1.83 13.82
N ASN A 194 9.10 -2.97 14.29
CA ASN A 194 9.18 -3.40 15.68
C ASN A 194 10.62 -3.72 16.14
N LYS A 195 11.55 -3.93 15.20
CA LYS A 195 12.95 -4.25 15.45
C LYS A 195 13.81 -2.97 15.55
N LYS A 196 14.99 -3.07 16.16
CA LYS A 196 15.96 -1.97 16.23
C LYS A 196 16.40 -1.51 14.84
N ASN A 197 16.65 -2.44 13.92
CA ASN A 197 16.86 -2.18 12.51
C ASN A 197 15.76 -2.88 11.71
N SER A 198 15.03 -2.13 10.90
CA SER A 198 14.06 -2.71 9.98
C SER A 198 14.73 -3.45 8.82
N ASN A 199 13.94 -4.07 8.00
CA ASN A 199 14.40 -4.53 6.69
C ASN A 199 14.85 -3.33 5.83
N LEU A 200 15.75 -3.60 4.86
CA LEU A 200 16.04 -2.67 3.78
C LEU A 200 14.98 -2.85 2.69
N PHE A 201 14.14 -1.85 2.52
CA PHE A 201 13.12 -1.83 1.47
C PHE A 201 13.67 -1.19 0.21
N GLY A 202 13.32 -1.74 -0.94
CA GLY A 202 13.72 -1.19 -2.22
C GLY A 202 12.64 -1.33 -3.30
N SER A 203 12.73 -0.47 -4.30
CA SER A 203 11.98 -0.62 -5.54
C SER A 203 12.82 -0.22 -6.73
N ILE A 204 12.62 -0.93 -7.85
CA ILE A 204 13.20 -0.62 -9.16
C ILE A 204 12.04 -0.57 -10.13
N SER A 205 11.81 0.58 -10.75
CA SER A 205 10.82 0.76 -11.79
C SER A 205 11.49 1.21 -13.06
N ASN A 206 11.16 0.54 -14.15
CA ASN A 206 11.76 0.82 -15.44
C ASN A 206 10.71 0.78 -16.55
N ASN A 207 10.69 1.83 -17.35
CA ASN A 207 9.86 1.96 -18.53
C ASN A 207 10.75 2.31 -19.73
N PHE A 208 11.47 1.30 -20.28
CA PHE A 208 12.43 1.51 -21.38
C PHE A 208 11.78 1.83 -22.72
N SER A 209 10.54 1.39 -22.89
CA SER A 209 9.84 1.53 -24.17
C SER A 209 8.34 1.46 -23.94
N ASN A 210 7.58 1.90 -24.92
CA ASN A 210 6.11 1.82 -24.87
C ASN A 210 5.59 0.38 -24.85
N PHE A 211 6.44 -0.61 -25.12
CA PHE A 211 6.08 -2.03 -25.20
C PHE A 211 6.55 -2.86 -24.00
N PHE A 212 7.44 -2.35 -23.13
CA PHE A 212 7.94 -3.13 -22.00
C PHE A 212 8.10 -2.29 -20.73
N ASN A 213 7.49 -2.76 -19.65
CA ASN A 213 7.54 -2.13 -18.34
C ASN A 213 7.88 -3.18 -17.27
N VAL A 214 8.74 -2.83 -16.32
CA VAL A 214 9.11 -3.66 -15.17
C VAL A 214 9.04 -2.86 -13.90
N LYS A 215 8.40 -3.43 -12.87
CA LYS A 215 8.42 -2.93 -11.51
C LYS A 215 8.80 -4.05 -10.57
N TYR A 216 9.84 -3.85 -9.77
CA TYR A 216 10.30 -4.79 -8.77
C TYR A 216 10.37 -4.12 -7.41
N ASN A 217 9.64 -4.64 -6.43
CA ASN A 217 9.71 -4.23 -5.04
C ASN A 217 10.32 -5.37 -4.21
N PHE A 218 11.19 -5.04 -3.27
CA PHE A 218 11.84 -6.03 -2.43
C PHE A 218 12.05 -5.53 -1.00
N ALA A 219 12.22 -6.47 -0.09
CA ALA A 219 12.72 -6.20 1.25
C ALA A 219 13.78 -7.24 1.62
N LEU A 220 14.97 -6.77 1.96
CA LEU A 220 16.05 -7.58 2.50
C LEU A 220 15.98 -7.56 4.03
N ASP A 221 16.30 -8.67 4.66
CA ASP A 221 16.41 -8.75 6.12
C ASP A 221 17.46 -7.78 6.66
N LYS A 222 17.44 -7.52 7.97
CA LYS A 222 18.36 -6.59 8.65
C LYS A 222 19.85 -6.90 8.42
N ASN A 223 20.20 -8.13 8.05
CA ASN A 223 21.57 -8.57 7.79
C ASN A 223 21.91 -8.55 6.29
N LEU A 224 20.94 -8.20 5.42
CA LEU A 224 21.03 -8.19 3.96
C LEU A 224 21.35 -9.55 3.33
N ASN A 225 21.06 -10.65 4.06
CA ASN A 225 21.35 -12.01 3.62
C ASN A 225 20.17 -12.68 2.91
N ASN A 226 18.94 -12.32 3.30
CA ASN A 226 17.75 -12.98 2.80
C ASN A 226 16.78 -11.93 2.25
N ILE A 227 16.15 -12.25 1.13
CA ILE A 227 15.03 -11.48 0.62
C ILE A 227 13.77 -11.99 1.30
N GLU A 228 13.13 -11.17 2.14
CA GLU A 228 11.90 -11.52 2.85
C GLU A 228 10.64 -11.12 2.07
N TYR A 229 10.79 -10.23 1.07
CA TYR A 229 9.70 -9.80 0.18
C TYR A 229 10.22 -9.62 -1.24
N ASN A 230 9.54 -10.25 -2.19
CA ASN A 230 9.73 -10.11 -3.63
C ASN A 230 8.39 -9.84 -4.28
N ASP A 231 8.26 -8.76 -5.02
CA ASP A 231 7.09 -8.43 -5.82
C ASP A 231 7.56 -7.91 -7.17
N LEU A 232 7.48 -8.78 -8.18
CA LEU A 232 7.87 -8.47 -9.56
C LEU A 232 6.61 -8.36 -10.41
N SER A 233 6.42 -7.23 -11.05
CA SER A 233 5.37 -6.99 -12.04
C SER A 233 5.99 -6.58 -13.35
N THR A 234 5.63 -7.28 -14.43
CA THR A 234 6.07 -6.97 -15.79
C THR A 234 4.90 -6.88 -16.74
N THR A 235 4.96 -5.96 -17.68
CA THR A 235 3.96 -5.83 -18.74
C THR A 235 4.68 -5.74 -20.08
N LEU A 236 4.23 -6.56 -21.02
CA LEU A 236 4.68 -6.57 -22.41
C LEU A 236 3.49 -6.21 -23.31
N PHE A 237 3.70 -5.23 -24.19
CA PHE A 237 2.75 -4.84 -25.24
C PHE A 237 3.39 -5.05 -26.59
N VAL A 238 2.71 -5.77 -27.49
CA VAL A 238 3.15 -5.93 -28.89
C VAL A 238 1.90 -5.81 -29.74
N GLU A 239 1.70 -4.68 -30.40
CA GLU A 239 0.52 -4.42 -31.22
C GLU A 239 -0.79 -4.73 -30.46
N ASN A 240 -1.46 -5.80 -30.85
CA ASN A 240 -2.75 -6.24 -30.31
C ASN A 240 -2.62 -7.21 -29.14
N PHE A 241 -1.39 -7.54 -28.74
CA PHE A 241 -1.09 -8.48 -27.66
C PHE A 241 -0.58 -7.74 -26.43
N LYS A 242 -1.20 -8.02 -25.28
CA LYS A 242 -0.72 -7.55 -23.97
C LYS A 242 -0.59 -8.73 -23.02
N THR A 243 0.56 -8.90 -22.37
CA THR A 243 0.71 -9.86 -21.29
C THR A 243 1.28 -9.18 -20.05
N GLU A 244 0.66 -9.47 -18.91
CA GLU A 244 1.04 -9.02 -17.58
C GLU A 244 1.46 -10.25 -16.77
N PHE A 245 2.60 -10.15 -16.12
CA PHE A 245 3.15 -11.19 -15.27
C PHE A 245 3.44 -10.60 -13.89
N ASN A 246 2.86 -11.21 -12.85
CA ASN A 246 3.04 -10.81 -11.46
C ASN A 246 3.58 -12.00 -10.65
N PHE A 247 4.64 -11.77 -9.92
CA PHE A 247 5.24 -12.71 -8.98
C PHE A 247 5.33 -12.07 -7.61
N LEU A 248 4.74 -12.71 -6.61
CA LEU A 248 4.84 -12.32 -5.21
C LEU A 248 5.42 -13.47 -4.40
N GLU A 249 6.41 -13.17 -3.56
CA GLU A 249 6.93 -14.10 -2.57
C GLU A 249 7.21 -13.37 -1.26
N GLU A 250 6.64 -13.89 -0.19
CA GLU A 250 6.85 -13.43 1.18
C GLU A 250 7.48 -14.55 2.02
N SER A 251 8.42 -14.17 2.88
CA SER A 251 9.09 -15.08 3.79
C SER A 251 9.47 -14.38 5.10
N GLY A 252 9.91 -15.14 6.10
CA GLY A 252 10.45 -14.61 7.35
C GLY A 252 9.45 -13.78 8.15
N ALA A 253 9.79 -12.54 8.46
CA ALA A 253 8.93 -11.65 9.23
C ALA A 253 7.77 -11.10 8.39
N MET A 254 7.94 -10.97 7.08
CA MET A 254 6.97 -10.33 6.18
C MET A 254 5.80 -11.23 5.79
N GLY A 255 5.93 -12.55 5.92
CA GLY A 255 4.83 -13.45 5.60
C GLY A 255 5.30 -14.85 5.19
N ASN A 256 4.37 -15.62 4.60
CA ASN A 256 4.64 -16.94 4.05
C ASN A 256 3.73 -17.21 2.84
N SER A 257 3.80 -16.36 1.83
CA SER A 257 3.00 -16.45 0.61
C SER A 257 3.90 -16.57 -0.62
N SER A 258 3.48 -17.28 -1.64
CA SER A 258 4.17 -17.29 -2.94
C SER A 258 3.19 -17.55 -4.07
N PHE A 259 3.01 -16.56 -4.93
CA PHE A 259 2.05 -16.58 -6.03
C PHE A 259 2.71 -16.20 -7.34
N LEU A 260 2.20 -16.81 -8.40
CA LEU A 260 2.51 -16.48 -9.78
C LEU A 260 1.20 -16.21 -10.50
N GLU A 261 1.04 -15.03 -11.08
CA GLU A 261 -0.14 -14.66 -11.85
C GLU A 261 0.27 -14.22 -13.26
N ASN A 262 -0.47 -14.67 -14.25
CA ASN A 262 -0.38 -14.21 -15.62
C ASN A 262 -1.75 -13.76 -16.11
N LYS A 263 -1.77 -12.63 -16.82
CA LYS A 263 -2.93 -12.15 -17.56
C LYS A 263 -2.48 -11.79 -18.97
N THR A 264 -3.04 -12.48 -19.95
CA THR A 264 -2.76 -12.24 -21.37
C THR A 264 -4.04 -11.81 -22.06
N SER A 265 -3.98 -10.71 -22.80
CA SER A 265 -5.10 -10.17 -23.57
C SER A 265 -4.68 -10.01 -25.02
N ILE A 266 -5.57 -10.38 -25.94
CA ILE A 266 -5.39 -10.27 -27.39
C ILE A 266 -6.61 -9.55 -27.95
N ASN A 267 -6.37 -8.48 -28.69
CA ASN A 267 -7.40 -7.75 -29.43
C ASN A 267 -7.31 -8.18 -30.88
N PHE A 268 -8.29 -8.94 -31.40
CA PHE A 268 -8.31 -9.34 -32.81
C PHE A 268 -8.64 -8.17 -33.72
N ASP A 269 -9.55 -7.32 -33.25
CA ASP A 269 -9.97 -6.07 -33.87
C ASP A 269 -10.50 -5.10 -32.80
N GLU A 270 -11.13 -4.00 -33.22
CA GLU A 270 -11.68 -2.97 -32.30
C GLU A 270 -12.85 -3.49 -31.44
N GLN A 271 -13.47 -4.60 -31.82
CA GLN A 271 -14.67 -5.13 -31.20
C GLN A 271 -14.45 -6.47 -30.49
N ASN A 272 -13.43 -7.25 -30.86
CA ASN A 272 -13.23 -8.61 -30.40
C ASN A 272 -11.99 -8.76 -29.52
N PHE A 273 -12.20 -9.21 -28.28
CA PHE A 273 -11.17 -9.31 -27.24
C PHE A 273 -11.16 -10.72 -26.64
N ILE A 274 -9.97 -11.27 -26.45
CA ILE A 274 -9.77 -12.48 -25.64
C ILE A 274 -8.85 -12.12 -24.47
N THR A 275 -9.23 -12.57 -23.28
CA THR A 275 -8.40 -12.48 -22.08
C THR A 275 -8.28 -13.85 -21.44
N PHE A 276 -7.04 -14.26 -21.17
CA PHE A 276 -6.72 -15.44 -20.38
C PHE A 276 -6.02 -15.00 -19.10
N LYS A 277 -6.48 -15.51 -17.94
CA LYS A 277 -5.89 -15.22 -16.63
C LYS A 277 -5.68 -16.51 -15.86
N THR A 278 -4.52 -16.66 -15.21
CA THR A 278 -4.21 -17.80 -14.35
C THR A 278 -3.43 -17.34 -13.12
N ARG A 279 -3.63 -18.03 -12.02
CA ARG A 279 -2.88 -17.83 -10.77
C ARG A 279 -2.45 -19.18 -10.20
N ARG A 280 -1.18 -19.28 -9.84
CA ARG A 280 -0.60 -20.45 -9.19
C ARG A 280 -0.07 -20.10 -7.82
N ASN A 281 -0.50 -20.83 -6.82
CA ASN A 281 0.10 -20.83 -5.49
C ASN A 281 1.31 -21.77 -5.49
N ARG A 282 2.51 -21.19 -5.37
CA ARG A 282 3.76 -21.97 -5.42
C ARG A 282 4.03 -22.74 -4.13
N LYS A 283 3.55 -22.25 -2.97
CA LYS A 283 3.70 -22.93 -1.67
C LYS A 283 2.91 -24.24 -1.64
N LEU A 284 1.70 -24.21 -2.17
CA LEU A 284 0.82 -25.37 -2.25
C LEU A 284 1.05 -26.19 -3.52
N ASN A 285 1.89 -25.72 -4.43
CA ASN A 285 2.09 -26.27 -5.77
C ASN A 285 0.77 -26.46 -6.55
N LEU A 286 -0.17 -25.56 -6.34
CA LEU A 286 -1.54 -25.62 -6.85
C LEU A 286 -1.84 -24.43 -7.77
N THR A 287 -2.42 -24.71 -8.94
CA THR A 287 -3.04 -23.66 -9.75
C THR A 287 -4.41 -23.36 -9.15
N GLU A 288 -4.62 -22.12 -8.71
CA GLU A 288 -5.85 -21.73 -8.00
C GLU A 288 -7.00 -21.55 -8.98
N TYR A 289 -6.72 -20.95 -10.15
CA TYR A 289 -7.75 -20.78 -11.17
C TYR A 289 -7.18 -20.60 -12.59
N TYR A 290 -8.06 -20.86 -13.57
CA TYR A 290 -7.99 -20.38 -14.95
C TYR A 290 -9.27 -19.62 -15.26
N ASP A 291 -9.12 -18.43 -15.83
CA ASP A 291 -10.22 -17.63 -16.39
C ASP A 291 -9.93 -17.42 -17.87
N PHE A 292 -10.89 -17.74 -18.72
CA PHE A 292 -10.88 -17.43 -20.13
C PHE A 292 -12.11 -16.61 -20.45
N VAL A 293 -11.93 -15.46 -21.09
CA VAL A 293 -13.00 -14.53 -21.42
C VAL A 293 -12.87 -14.14 -22.89
N TYR A 294 -13.93 -14.33 -23.65
CA TYR A 294 -14.11 -13.72 -24.96
C TYR A 294 -15.17 -12.64 -24.84
N GLU A 295 -14.92 -11.46 -25.35
CA GLU A 295 -15.83 -10.32 -25.35
C GLU A 295 -15.94 -9.71 -26.74
N TYR A 296 -17.19 -9.48 -27.16
CA TYR A 296 -17.54 -8.61 -28.27
C TYR A 296 -18.04 -7.28 -27.70
N LYS A 297 -17.49 -6.17 -28.15
CA LYS A 297 -17.84 -4.84 -27.67
C LYS A 297 -18.04 -3.86 -28.81
N ASN A 298 -19.15 -3.12 -28.77
CA ASN A 298 -19.38 -1.93 -29.59
C ASN A 298 -19.86 -0.78 -28.70
N ASP A 299 -20.27 0.34 -29.30
CA ASP A 299 -20.64 1.58 -28.57
C ASP A 299 -21.79 1.39 -27.58
N CYS A 300 -22.70 0.43 -27.82
CA CYS A 300 -23.91 0.25 -27.04
C CYS A 300 -23.97 -1.11 -26.31
N LEU A 301 -23.19 -2.11 -26.75
CA LEU A 301 -23.30 -3.50 -26.29
C LEU A 301 -21.93 -4.06 -25.97
N THR A 302 -21.82 -4.70 -24.83
CA THR A 302 -20.76 -5.67 -24.55
C THR A 302 -21.41 -7.04 -24.32
N ALA A 303 -21.06 -8.03 -25.13
CA ALA A 303 -21.49 -9.42 -24.95
C ALA A 303 -20.28 -10.32 -24.82
N GLY A 304 -20.34 -11.32 -23.95
CA GLY A 304 -19.17 -12.16 -23.72
C GLY A 304 -19.49 -13.55 -23.19
N ILE A 305 -18.53 -14.44 -23.37
CA ILE A 305 -18.51 -15.78 -22.80
C ILE A 305 -17.30 -15.86 -21.88
N LYS A 306 -17.56 -16.24 -20.63
CA LYS A 306 -16.52 -16.40 -19.60
C LYS A 306 -16.51 -17.84 -19.10
N TYR A 307 -15.40 -18.52 -19.32
CA TYR A 307 -15.12 -19.81 -18.71
C TYR A 307 -14.21 -19.61 -17.51
N LYS A 308 -14.63 -20.09 -16.34
CA LYS A 308 -13.86 -20.02 -15.10
C LYS A 308 -13.73 -21.40 -14.47
N LYS A 309 -12.50 -21.85 -14.25
CA LYS A 309 -12.19 -23.08 -13.51
C LYS A 309 -11.35 -22.76 -12.30
N THR A 310 -11.82 -23.11 -11.11
CA THR A 310 -11.12 -22.96 -9.83
C THR A 310 -10.76 -24.34 -9.29
N TYR A 311 -9.53 -24.48 -8.77
CA TYR A 311 -9.03 -25.72 -8.16
C TYR A 311 -8.86 -25.57 -6.65
N TYR A 312 -9.11 -24.36 -6.13
CA TYR A 312 -8.97 -24.07 -4.71
C TYR A 312 -10.16 -24.63 -3.96
N GLU A 313 -9.88 -25.39 -2.90
CA GLU A 313 -10.86 -25.94 -1.97
C GLU A 313 -10.47 -25.49 -0.55
N ASP A 314 -11.32 -24.74 0.12
CA ASP A 314 -11.17 -24.33 1.52
C ASP A 314 -12.51 -24.47 2.23
N ARG A 315 -12.61 -25.41 3.17
CA ARG A 315 -13.78 -25.73 4.00
C ARG A 315 -15.10 -25.77 3.24
N ASP A 316 -15.68 -24.60 2.94
CA ASP A 316 -16.98 -24.45 2.28
C ASP A 316 -16.88 -24.15 0.77
N LEU A 317 -15.67 -23.84 0.25
CA LEU A 317 -15.43 -23.56 -1.17
C LEU A 317 -14.95 -24.84 -1.86
N ARG A 318 -15.70 -25.32 -2.84
CA ARG A 318 -15.34 -26.49 -3.67
C ARG A 318 -14.73 -26.04 -4.99
N ALA A 319 -13.84 -26.86 -5.52
CA ALA A 319 -13.40 -26.72 -6.90
C ALA A 319 -14.63 -26.62 -7.82
N SER A 320 -14.63 -25.63 -8.70
CA SER A 320 -15.78 -25.35 -9.55
C SER A 320 -15.36 -25.07 -10.99
N GLU A 321 -16.21 -25.47 -11.90
CA GLU A 321 -16.10 -25.19 -13.33
C GLU A 321 -17.39 -24.53 -13.78
N ASN A 322 -17.30 -23.32 -14.34
CA ASN A 322 -18.45 -22.51 -14.65
C ASN A 322 -18.29 -21.86 -16.02
N LEU A 323 -19.37 -21.85 -16.77
CA LEU A 323 -19.52 -21.10 -18.01
C LEU A 323 -20.56 -20.00 -17.77
N PHE A 324 -20.22 -18.76 -18.11
CA PHE A 324 -21.11 -17.61 -17.99
C PHE A 324 -21.33 -16.99 -19.36
N PHE A 325 -22.54 -16.54 -19.59
CA PHE A 325 -22.84 -15.63 -20.65
C PHE A 325 -23.15 -14.25 -20.08
N THR A 326 -22.50 -13.23 -20.58
CA THR A 326 -22.63 -11.85 -20.09
C THR A 326 -23.13 -10.93 -21.18
N ILE A 327 -24.09 -10.09 -20.88
CA ILE A 327 -24.56 -9.00 -21.74
C ILE A 327 -24.63 -7.73 -20.91
N SER A 328 -24.02 -6.67 -21.44
CA SER A 328 -24.10 -5.32 -20.89
C SER A 328 -24.55 -4.35 -21.95
N LEU A 329 -25.64 -3.66 -21.72
CA LEU A 329 -26.16 -2.58 -22.55
C LEU A 329 -25.83 -1.24 -21.92
N ILE A 330 -24.98 -0.45 -22.54
CA ILE A 330 -24.51 0.83 -22.04
C ILE A 330 -25.43 1.94 -22.59
N PRO A 331 -26.07 2.78 -21.74
CA PRO A 331 -25.90 2.91 -20.27
C PRO A 331 -26.96 2.16 -19.43
N LEU A 332 -27.73 1.25 -19.98
CA LEU A 332 -29.01 0.80 -19.40
C LEU A 332 -28.90 -0.32 -18.35
N THR A 333 -28.17 -1.41 -18.61
CA THR A 333 -28.15 -2.55 -17.68
C THR A 333 -26.99 -3.51 -17.93
N ASN A 334 -26.64 -4.28 -16.88
CA ASN A 334 -25.72 -5.43 -16.96
C ASN A 334 -26.49 -6.70 -16.59
N TYR A 335 -26.30 -7.78 -17.35
CA TYR A 335 -26.87 -9.09 -17.08
C TYR A 335 -25.77 -10.16 -17.17
N GLU A 336 -25.69 -11.02 -16.15
CA GLU A 336 -24.78 -12.17 -16.11
C GLU A 336 -25.57 -13.42 -15.75
N GLN A 337 -25.46 -14.47 -16.54
CA GLN A 337 -26.08 -15.77 -16.27
C GLN A 337 -25.05 -16.88 -16.29
N LYS A 338 -25.03 -17.69 -15.23
CA LYS A 338 -24.30 -18.95 -15.18
C LYS A 338 -25.05 -19.99 -15.94
N ILE A 339 -24.35 -20.70 -16.83
CA ILE A 339 -24.89 -21.86 -17.53
C ILE A 339 -24.57 -23.08 -16.67
N GLU A 340 -25.59 -23.72 -16.10
CA GLU A 340 -25.46 -24.99 -15.38
C GLU A 340 -25.43 -26.13 -16.40
N GLN A 341 -24.45 -27.03 -16.27
CA GLN A 341 -24.38 -28.29 -17.00
C GLN A 341 -24.97 -29.41 -16.15
#